data_e4e61f460a597516b2459d6cacaaa364
#
_entry.id   e4e61f460a597516b2459d6cacaaa364
#
_cell.length_a   1.000
_cell.length_b   1.000
_cell.length_c   1.000
_cell.angle_alpha   90.00
_cell.angle_beta   90.00
_cell.angle_gamma   90.00
#
_symmetry.space_group_name_H-M   'P 1'
#
loop_
_entity.id
_entity.type
_entity.pdbx_description
1 polymer ?
#
loop_
_entity_poly.entity_id
_entity_poly.type
_entity_poly.pdbx_seq_one_letter_code
_entity_poly.pdbx_strand_id
1 'polypeptide(L)'
;MKVRAIMAALCATGLMCGVSAAQAAESVEVLHWWTSGGESKAVGVLKDDMQKQGYTWKDFAVAGGAGAAAMTALKTQVISGNAPSAAQIKGPLIKEWADQDVLVNIDDAAKAEDWKKNLPPQIDKIMQAGGHYVAAPFSVHRVNWLYINKAALDKAGGKVPTTWDEFFAVADKMKAAGIQPIAMGGQPWQDLTLWEDVVLSQGADFYKKALVDLDQKTLTSPQMAKVFDTTRKIQGYFDTARTGRDWNLA
;
A
#
# COMPACT_ATOMS: atom_id res chain seq x y z
N MET A 1 -39.07 81.11 26.46
CA MET A 1 -39.30 81.03 25.03
C MET A 1 -39.23 79.54 24.63
N LYS A 2 -40.32 79.09 24.03
CA LYS A 2 -40.55 77.66 23.78
C LYS A 2 -39.96 77.30 22.41
N VAL A 3 -39.14 76.23 22.37
CA VAL A 3 -38.79 75.61 21.10
C VAL A 3 -39.21 74.10 21.19
N ARG A 4 -40.10 73.76 20.26
CA ARG A 4 -40.74 72.47 20.12
C ARG A 4 -39.79 71.51 19.45
N ALA A 5 -39.62 70.32 20.05
CA ALA A 5 -38.95 69.17 19.47
C ALA A 5 -39.90 68.49 18.46
N ILE A 6 -39.44 68.30 17.23
CA ILE A 6 -40.05 67.42 16.22
C ILE A 6 -39.37 66.10 16.25
N MET A 7 -40.11 65.06 16.65
CA MET A 7 -39.69 63.66 16.62
C MET A 7 -39.90 63.16 15.20
N ALA A 8 -38.84 62.85 14.48
CA ALA A 8 -38.88 62.10 13.25
C ALA A 8 -38.57 60.63 13.56
N ALA A 9 -39.59 59.77 13.41
CA ALA A 9 -39.42 58.34 13.52
C ALA A 9 -38.86 57.82 12.19
N LEU A 10 -37.59 57.39 12.16
CA LEU A 10 -37.04 56.60 11.06
C LEU A 10 -37.24 55.12 11.41
N CYS A 11 -38.13 54.45 10.62
CA CYS A 11 -38.23 53.00 10.56
C CYS A 11 -36.97 52.46 9.86
N ALA A 12 -36.01 51.98 10.64
CA ALA A 12 -34.91 51.21 10.12
C ALA A 12 -35.38 49.76 9.95
N THR A 13 -35.82 49.42 8.76
CA THR A 13 -35.96 48.00 8.32
C THR A 13 -34.57 47.43 8.13
N GLY A 14 -34.08 46.77 9.20
CA GLY A 14 -32.86 46.00 9.15
C GLY A 14 -33.05 44.78 8.24
N LEU A 15 -32.47 44.84 7.05
CA LEU A 15 -32.21 43.67 6.22
C LEU A 15 -31.16 42.82 6.97
N MET A 16 -31.60 41.80 7.71
CA MET A 16 -30.73 40.74 8.12
C MET A 16 -30.34 39.92 6.89
N CYS A 17 -29.30 40.35 6.20
CA CYS A 17 -28.55 39.47 5.30
C CYS A 17 -27.95 38.38 6.18
N GLY A 18 -28.62 37.24 6.25
CA GLY A 18 -28.04 36.02 6.78
C GLY A 18 -26.80 35.68 5.94
N VAL A 19 -25.64 36.06 6.45
CA VAL A 19 -24.37 35.52 5.94
C VAL A 19 -24.38 34.06 6.32
N SER A 20 -24.87 33.20 5.42
CA SER A 20 -24.57 31.77 5.47
C SER A 20 -23.04 31.69 5.35
N ALA A 21 -22.36 31.50 6.49
CA ALA A 21 -20.97 31.10 6.46
C ALA A 21 -20.95 29.78 5.68
N ALA A 22 -20.57 29.85 4.42
CA ALA A 22 -20.25 28.66 3.66
C ALA A 22 -19.10 28.00 4.42
N GLN A 23 -19.41 26.96 5.17
CA GLN A 23 -18.40 26.16 5.86
C GLN A 23 -17.53 25.58 4.74
N ALA A 24 -16.29 26.04 4.63
CA ALA A 24 -15.37 25.51 3.65
C ALA A 24 -15.27 24.00 3.92
N ALA A 25 -15.52 23.20 2.88
CA ALA A 25 -15.41 21.75 3.01
C ALA A 25 -14.03 21.41 3.56
N GLU A 26 -13.98 20.60 4.62
CA GLU A 26 -12.73 20.12 5.18
C GLU A 26 -11.94 19.39 4.09
N SER A 27 -10.65 19.69 4.00
CA SER A 27 -9.80 19.05 3.00
C SER A 27 -9.02 17.90 3.61
N VAL A 28 -8.99 16.78 2.89
CA VAL A 28 -8.22 15.58 3.26
C VAL A 28 -7.13 15.39 2.23
N GLU A 29 -5.88 15.60 2.63
CA GLU A 29 -4.72 15.31 1.82
C GLU A 29 -4.25 13.89 2.10
N VAL A 30 -4.13 13.08 1.03
CA VAL A 30 -3.79 11.66 1.16
C VAL A 30 -2.54 11.35 0.36
N LEU A 31 -1.48 10.97 1.06
CA LEU A 31 -0.26 10.48 0.42
C LEU A 31 -0.43 9.02 0.04
N HIS A 32 -0.19 8.70 -1.22
CA HIS A 32 -0.23 7.32 -1.73
C HIS A 32 0.71 7.14 -2.93
N TRP A 33 1.00 5.88 -3.28
CA TRP A 33 1.80 5.54 -4.47
C TRP A 33 1.04 4.75 -5.52
N TRP A 34 -0.26 4.59 -5.38
CA TRP A 34 -1.13 3.89 -6.31
C TRP A 34 -1.56 4.80 -7.45
N THR A 35 -0.71 4.91 -8.47
CA THR A 35 -0.86 5.86 -9.57
C THR A 35 -1.23 5.23 -10.91
N SER A 36 -1.21 3.89 -11.02
CA SER A 36 -1.43 3.20 -12.29
C SER A 36 -2.45 2.06 -12.20
N GLY A 37 -3.11 1.76 -13.32
CA GLY A 37 -3.96 0.59 -13.51
C GLY A 37 -5.08 0.44 -12.48
N GLY A 38 -5.21 -0.75 -11.90
CA GLY A 38 -6.20 -1.09 -10.89
C GLY A 38 -6.02 -0.34 -9.57
N GLU A 39 -4.77 -0.05 -9.20
CA GLU A 39 -4.42 0.67 -7.98
C GLU A 39 -5.00 2.09 -7.98
N SER A 40 -4.82 2.83 -9.08
CA SER A 40 -5.39 4.17 -9.25
C SER A 40 -6.93 4.15 -9.16
N LYS A 41 -7.57 3.12 -9.73
CA LYS A 41 -9.03 2.96 -9.62
C LYS A 41 -9.45 2.69 -8.17
N ALA A 42 -8.68 1.92 -7.41
CA ALA A 42 -8.99 1.64 -6.00
C ALA A 42 -8.91 2.90 -5.13
N VAL A 43 -7.89 3.72 -5.32
CA VAL A 43 -7.81 5.06 -4.66
C VAL A 43 -8.97 5.94 -5.10
N GLY A 44 -9.37 5.88 -6.38
CA GLY A 44 -10.52 6.62 -6.91
C GLY A 44 -11.81 6.35 -6.15
N VAL A 45 -12.06 5.09 -5.76
CA VAL A 45 -13.24 4.75 -4.94
C VAL A 45 -13.21 5.47 -3.60
N LEU A 46 -12.09 5.45 -2.89
CA LEU A 46 -11.94 6.17 -1.62
C LEU A 46 -12.14 7.67 -1.79
N LYS A 47 -11.55 8.26 -2.84
CA LYS A 47 -11.71 9.67 -3.19
C LYS A 47 -13.17 10.02 -3.42
N ASP A 48 -13.88 9.24 -4.23
CA ASP A 48 -15.30 9.47 -4.55
C ASP A 48 -16.17 9.39 -3.28
N ASP A 49 -15.88 8.46 -2.38
CA ASP A 49 -16.64 8.30 -1.14
C ASP A 49 -16.38 9.46 -0.15
N MET A 50 -15.16 9.94 -0.04
CA MET A 50 -14.82 11.12 0.75
C MET A 50 -15.51 12.37 0.19
N GLN A 51 -15.53 12.54 -1.13
CA GLN A 51 -16.21 13.67 -1.78
C GLN A 51 -17.73 13.62 -1.58
N LYS A 52 -18.36 12.44 -1.65
CA LYS A 52 -19.80 12.26 -1.32
C LYS A 52 -20.13 12.67 0.11
N GLN A 53 -19.18 12.51 1.03
CA GLN A 53 -19.32 12.92 2.42
C GLN A 53 -19.02 14.43 2.65
N GLY A 54 -18.71 15.17 1.58
CA GLY A 54 -18.49 16.61 1.65
C GLY A 54 -17.04 17.03 1.87
N TYR A 55 -16.10 16.11 1.86
CA TYR A 55 -14.68 16.45 1.98
C TYR A 55 -14.07 16.86 0.65
N THR A 56 -13.11 17.77 0.68
CA THR A 56 -12.27 18.10 -0.47
C THR A 56 -11.04 17.19 -0.47
N TRP A 57 -10.97 16.31 -1.46
CA TRP A 57 -9.81 15.43 -1.63
C TRP A 57 -8.62 16.17 -2.26
N LYS A 58 -7.45 16.02 -1.65
CA LYS A 58 -6.16 16.47 -2.20
C LYS A 58 -5.26 15.26 -2.41
N ASP A 59 -4.93 14.98 -3.66
CA ASP A 59 -4.00 13.93 -4.02
C ASP A 59 -2.56 14.35 -3.71
N PHE A 60 -1.88 13.56 -2.86
CA PHE A 60 -0.44 13.61 -2.71
C PHE A 60 0.14 12.30 -3.26
N ALA A 61 0.11 12.16 -4.59
CA ALA A 61 0.51 10.94 -5.28
C ALA A 61 2.02 10.94 -5.55
N VAL A 62 2.73 9.90 -5.07
CA VAL A 62 4.18 9.70 -5.29
C VAL A 62 4.39 8.34 -5.92
N ALA A 63 4.58 8.32 -7.24
CA ALA A 63 4.69 7.09 -8.02
C ALA A 63 5.97 6.29 -7.73
N GLY A 64 5.86 4.97 -7.90
CA GLY A 64 6.98 4.04 -8.01
C GLY A 64 7.55 3.52 -6.69
N GLY A 65 8.42 2.52 -6.83
CA GLY A 65 9.20 1.93 -5.75
C GLY A 65 8.39 1.23 -4.65
N ALA A 66 7.13 0.86 -4.93
CA ALA A 66 6.18 0.34 -3.93
C ALA A 66 6.17 1.15 -2.63
N GLY A 67 6.21 2.48 -2.74
CA GLY A 67 6.11 3.40 -1.64
C GLY A 67 7.44 3.90 -1.05
N ALA A 68 8.59 3.47 -1.51
CA ALA A 68 9.87 3.93 -0.98
C ALA A 68 10.05 5.47 -1.12
N ALA A 69 9.76 6.02 -2.31
CA ALA A 69 9.77 7.45 -2.54
C ALA A 69 8.69 8.18 -1.71
N ALA A 70 7.49 7.59 -1.60
CA ALA A 70 6.40 8.13 -0.79
C ALA A 70 6.78 8.22 0.70
N MET A 71 7.45 7.20 1.26
CA MET A 71 7.93 7.24 2.64
C MET A 71 8.99 8.32 2.87
N THR A 72 9.87 8.57 1.89
CA THR A 72 10.82 9.68 1.94
C THR A 72 10.11 11.04 1.94
N ALA A 73 9.10 11.20 1.08
CA ALA A 73 8.28 12.41 1.04
C ALA A 73 7.51 12.61 2.36
N LEU A 74 6.89 11.54 2.89
CA LEU A 74 6.18 11.58 4.17
C LEU A 74 7.10 12.05 5.30
N LYS A 75 8.29 11.46 5.39
CA LYS A 75 9.28 11.86 6.41
C LYS A 75 9.63 13.35 6.34
N THR A 76 9.82 13.86 5.13
CA THR A 76 10.10 15.29 4.91
C THR A 76 8.94 16.16 5.39
N GLN A 77 7.71 15.79 5.05
CA GLN A 77 6.50 16.53 5.43
C GLN A 77 6.29 16.52 6.95
N VAL A 78 6.45 15.36 7.58
CA VAL A 78 6.32 15.22 9.05
C VAL A 78 7.36 16.10 9.77
N ILE A 79 8.64 16.04 9.36
CA ILE A 79 9.71 16.83 9.98
C ILE A 79 9.46 18.34 9.80
N SER A 80 8.90 18.77 8.68
CA SER A 80 8.58 20.18 8.40
C SER A 80 7.28 20.67 9.07
N GLY A 81 6.55 19.80 9.77
CA GLY A 81 5.27 20.13 10.40
C GLY A 81 4.09 20.22 9.42
N ASN A 82 4.25 19.71 8.19
CA ASN A 82 3.24 19.74 7.13
C ASN A 82 2.75 18.32 6.77
N ALA A 83 2.55 17.46 7.77
CA ALA A 83 2.09 16.10 7.54
C ALA A 83 0.74 16.08 6.79
N PRO A 84 0.54 15.15 5.83
CA PRO A 84 -0.76 14.97 5.19
C PRO A 84 -1.80 14.46 6.18
N SER A 85 -3.09 14.60 5.86
CA SER A 85 -4.19 14.12 6.70
C SER A 85 -4.18 12.59 6.86
N ALA A 86 -3.75 11.87 5.81
CA ALA A 86 -3.56 10.44 5.82
C ALA A 86 -2.43 10.03 4.88
N ALA A 87 -1.81 8.89 5.18
CA ALA A 87 -0.77 8.32 4.33
C ALA A 87 -0.95 6.80 4.18
N GLN A 88 -0.76 6.32 2.98
CA GLN A 88 -0.63 4.88 2.73
C GLN A 88 0.70 4.41 3.34
N ILE A 89 0.64 3.39 4.22
CA ILE A 89 1.81 2.84 4.90
C ILE A 89 1.72 1.32 4.85
N LYS A 90 2.85 0.63 4.60
CA LYS A 90 2.90 -0.82 4.67
C LYS A 90 2.97 -1.31 6.11
N GLY A 91 2.37 -2.48 6.37
CA GLY A 91 2.18 -3.06 7.68
C GLY A 91 3.34 -2.89 8.69
N PRO A 92 4.55 -3.40 8.45
CA PRO A 92 5.65 -3.27 9.41
C PRO A 92 6.05 -1.82 9.73
N LEU A 93 5.93 -0.90 8.76
CA LEU A 93 6.25 0.52 8.96
C LEU A 93 5.24 1.24 9.85
N ILE A 94 4.03 0.71 10.06
CA ILE A 94 3.04 1.31 10.96
C ILE A 94 3.63 1.46 12.37
N LYS A 95 4.31 0.41 12.85
CA LYS A 95 4.95 0.47 14.16
C LYS A 95 6.06 1.53 14.21
N GLU A 96 6.90 1.62 13.17
CA GLU A 96 7.98 2.63 13.12
C GLU A 96 7.44 4.05 13.21
N TRP A 97 6.32 4.35 12.52
CA TRP A 97 5.66 5.64 12.58
C TRP A 97 4.94 5.87 13.91
N ALA A 98 4.34 4.83 14.50
CA ALA A 98 3.73 4.92 15.81
C ALA A 98 4.75 5.23 16.91
N ASP A 99 5.95 4.64 16.84
CA ASP A 99 7.06 4.90 17.77
C ASP A 99 7.59 6.36 17.68
N GLN A 100 7.18 7.12 16.65
CA GLN A 100 7.48 8.56 16.48
C GLN A 100 6.34 9.48 16.99
N ASP A 101 5.29 8.93 17.58
CA ASP A 101 4.09 9.66 18.06
C ASP A 101 3.40 10.54 16.98
N VAL A 102 3.47 10.13 15.70
CA VAL A 102 2.86 10.88 14.60
C VAL A 102 1.57 10.27 14.08
N LEU A 103 1.17 9.11 14.58
CA LEU A 103 -0.09 8.46 14.25
C LEU A 103 -1.14 8.73 15.32
N VAL A 104 -2.38 8.96 14.88
CA VAL A 104 -3.49 9.20 15.80
C VAL A 104 -4.16 7.90 16.23
N ASN A 105 -4.73 7.90 17.44
CA ASN A 105 -5.60 6.82 17.91
C ASN A 105 -6.94 6.87 17.16
N ILE A 106 -7.34 5.74 16.58
CA ILE A 106 -8.59 5.57 15.84
C ILE A 106 -9.45 4.42 16.40
N ASP A 107 -9.36 4.14 17.70
CA ASP A 107 -10.11 3.07 18.37
C ASP A 107 -11.62 3.20 18.19
N ASP A 108 -12.14 4.43 18.16
CA ASP A 108 -13.58 4.67 17.98
C ASP A 108 -14.06 4.19 16.60
N ALA A 109 -13.28 4.45 15.55
CA ALA A 109 -13.58 3.94 14.21
C ALA A 109 -13.46 2.41 14.16
N ALA A 110 -12.39 1.86 14.75
CA ALA A 110 -12.18 0.42 14.81
C ALA A 110 -13.31 -0.31 15.54
N LYS A 111 -13.82 0.28 16.62
CA LYS A 111 -14.96 -0.24 17.39
C LYS A 111 -16.28 -0.13 16.62
N ALA A 112 -16.52 1.00 15.95
CA ALA A 112 -17.75 1.22 15.18
C ALA A 112 -17.87 0.21 14.03
N GLU A 113 -16.76 -0.20 13.44
CA GLU A 113 -16.70 -1.14 12.31
C GLU A 113 -16.37 -2.59 12.72
N ASP A 114 -16.38 -2.90 14.02
CA ASP A 114 -16.07 -4.24 14.56
C ASP A 114 -14.77 -4.86 14.00
N TRP A 115 -13.70 -4.06 13.84
CA TRP A 115 -12.45 -4.53 13.20
C TRP A 115 -11.87 -5.76 13.87
N LYS A 116 -11.89 -5.82 15.19
CA LYS A 116 -11.38 -6.99 15.93
C LYS A 116 -12.06 -8.30 15.55
N LYS A 117 -13.33 -8.26 15.14
CA LYS A 117 -14.10 -9.41 14.70
C LYS A 117 -13.92 -9.69 13.21
N ASN A 118 -13.81 -8.63 12.42
CA ASN A 118 -13.88 -8.69 10.96
C ASN A 118 -12.50 -8.84 10.31
N LEU A 119 -11.40 -8.43 10.99
CA LEU A 119 -10.06 -8.54 10.44
C LEU A 119 -9.41 -9.90 10.73
N PRO A 120 -8.62 -10.44 9.79
CA PRO A 120 -7.73 -11.56 10.09
C PRO A 120 -6.80 -11.18 11.27
N PRO A 121 -6.49 -12.11 12.19
CA PRO A 121 -5.71 -11.80 13.40
C PRO A 121 -4.35 -11.14 13.15
N GLN A 122 -3.71 -11.49 12.02
CA GLN A 122 -2.43 -10.90 11.63
C GLN A 122 -2.57 -9.43 11.24
N ILE A 123 -3.66 -9.08 10.53
CA ILE A 123 -3.96 -7.70 10.13
C ILE A 123 -4.39 -6.89 11.33
N ASP A 124 -5.28 -7.43 12.16
CA ASP A 124 -5.70 -6.82 13.42
C ASP A 124 -4.48 -6.40 14.27
N LYS A 125 -3.51 -7.30 14.43
CA LYS A 125 -2.29 -7.03 15.19
C LYS A 125 -1.41 -5.94 14.57
N ILE A 126 -1.28 -5.92 13.23
CA ILE A 126 -0.42 -4.96 12.53
C ILE A 126 -1.00 -3.53 12.60
N MET A 127 -2.33 -3.39 12.65
CA MET A 127 -3.00 -2.09 12.74
C MET A 127 -2.87 -1.43 14.11
N GLN A 128 -2.26 -2.10 15.08
CA GLN A 128 -2.19 -1.65 16.47
C GLN A 128 -0.77 -1.34 16.92
N ALA A 129 -0.63 -0.28 17.73
CA ALA A 129 0.57 0.04 18.48
C ALA A 129 0.18 0.51 19.89
N GLY A 130 0.93 0.11 20.91
CA GLY A 130 0.62 0.47 22.30
C GLY A 130 -0.74 0.00 22.81
N GLY A 131 -1.37 -0.98 22.13
CA GLY A 131 -2.71 -1.47 22.46
C GLY A 131 -3.86 -0.68 21.83
N HIS A 132 -3.56 0.29 20.95
CA HIS A 132 -4.53 1.13 20.24
C HIS A 132 -4.44 0.93 18.74
N TYR A 133 -5.56 1.05 18.03
CA TYR A 133 -5.56 1.13 16.57
C TYR A 133 -5.02 2.50 16.13
N VAL A 134 -4.00 2.45 15.28
CA VAL A 134 -3.31 3.63 14.75
C VAL A 134 -3.29 3.65 13.22
N ALA A 135 -3.86 2.65 12.59
CA ALA A 135 -3.98 2.54 11.14
C ALA A 135 -5.29 1.86 10.76
N ALA A 136 -5.89 2.30 9.65
CA ALA A 136 -7.06 1.67 9.05
C ALA A 136 -6.64 0.69 7.94
N PRO A 137 -7.27 -0.49 7.82
CA PRO A 137 -6.98 -1.43 6.76
C PRO A 137 -7.54 -0.93 5.43
N PHE A 138 -6.69 -0.38 4.57
CA PHE A 138 -7.09 0.10 3.25
C PHE A 138 -7.16 -1.04 2.23
N SER A 139 -6.17 -1.93 2.25
CA SER A 139 -6.17 -3.15 1.43
C SER A 139 -5.27 -4.22 2.03
N VAL A 140 -5.59 -5.47 1.72
CA VAL A 140 -4.78 -6.63 2.09
C VAL A 140 -4.45 -7.41 0.82
N HIS A 141 -3.17 -7.56 0.52
CA HIS A 141 -2.69 -8.23 -0.67
C HIS A 141 -2.14 -9.61 -0.34
N ARG A 142 -2.60 -10.62 -1.08
CA ARG A 142 -1.85 -11.85 -1.23
C ARG A 142 -0.91 -11.66 -2.42
N VAL A 143 0.39 -11.72 -2.20
CA VAL A 143 1.39 -11.44 -3.24
C VAL A 143 2.02 -12.69 -3.85
N ASN A 144 1.88 -13.85 -3.21
CA ASN A 144 2.44 -15.13 -3.65
C ASN A 144 1.55 -15.82 -4.72
N TRP A 145 1.38 -15.16 -5.86
CA TRP A 145 0.65 -15.68 -7.01
C TRP A 145 1.59 -15.97 -8.17
N LEU A 146 1.40 -17.14 -8.81
CA LEU A 146 1.98 -17.43 -10.11
C LEU A 146 0.92 -17.16 -11.19
N TYR A 147 1.13 -16.11 -11.97
CA TYR A 147 0.33 -15.81 -13.15
C TYR A 147 0.94 -16.51 -14.37
N ILE A 148 0.13 -17.22 -15.13
CA ILE A 148 0.61 -18.04 -16.25
C ILE A 148 -0.03 -17.60 -17.55
N ASN A 149 0.80 -17.27 -18.55
CA ASN A 149 0.36 -17.18 -19.94
C ASN A 149 0.16 -18.59 -20.48
N LYS A 150 -1.09 -19.06 -20.49
CA LYS A 150 -1.44 -20.43 -20.90
C LYS A 150 -1.03 -20.75 -22.35
N ALA A 151 -1.18 -19.78 -23.26
CA ALA A 151 -0.79 -19.98 -24.65
C ALA A 151 0.72 -20.15 -24.82
N ALA A 152 1.53 -19.38 -24.08
CA ALA A 152 2.98 -19.53 -24.09
C ALA A 152 3.42 -20.86 -23.47
N LEU A 153 2.78 -21.27 -22.36
CA LEU A 153 3.04 -22.55 -21.70
C LEU A 153 2.74 -23.74 -22.64
N ASP A 154 1.58 -23.73 -23.31
CA ASP A 154 1.16 -24.80 -24.24
C ASP A 154 2.09 -24.89 -25.45
N LYS A 155 2.49 -23.73 -26.00
CA LYS A 155 3.45 -23.66 -27.10
C LYS A 155 4.80 -24.29 -26.77
N ALA A 156 5.23 -24.19 -25.50
CA ALA A 156 6.44 -24.84 -25.02
C ALA A 156 6.24 -26.31 -24.63
N GLY A 157 5.04 -26.87 -24.76
CA GLY A 157 4.72 -28.23 -24.32
C GLY A 157 4.86 -28.39 -22.79
N GLY A 158 4.61 -27.30 -22.04
CA GLY A 158 4.70 -27.27 -20.59
C GLY A 158 3.36 -27.58 -19.92
N LYS A 159 3.45 -27.90 -18.63
CA LYS A 159 2.30 -27.97 -17.70
C LYS A 159 2.48 -26.97 -16.58
N VAL A 160 1.40 -26.57 -15.92
CA VAL A 160 1.47 -25.71 -14.72
C VAL A 160 2.34 -26.38 -13.66
N PRO A 161 3.46 -25.78 -13.24
CA PRO A 161 4.34 -26.36 -12.25
C PRO A 161 3.74 -26.27 -10.86
N THR A 162 4.00 -27.27 -10.03
CA THR A 162 3.60 -27.33 -8.61
C THR A 162 4.81 -27.36 -7.66
N THR A 163 6.01 -27.56 -8.20
CA THR A 163 7.29 -27.56 -7.49
C THR A 163 8.31 -26.68 -8.21
N TRP A 164 9.38 -26.31 -7.53
CA TRP A 164 10.50 -25.58 -8.14
C TRP A 164 11.19 -26.39 -9.24
N ASP A 165 11.33 -27.71 -9.08
CA ASP A 165 11.93 -28.55 -10.10
C ASP A 165 11.08 -28.59 -11.39
N GLU A 166 9.76 -28.72 -11.24
CA GLU A 166 8.83 -28.62 -12.38
C GLU A 166 8.86 -27.23 -13.02
N PHE A 167 8.95 -26.17 -12.21
CA PHE A 167 9.07 -24.80 -12.68
C PHE A 167 10.32 -24.63 -13.54
N PHE A 168 11.48 -25.09 -13.08
CA PHE A 168 12.73 -25.01 -13.84
C PHE A 168 12.66 -25.83 -15.13
N ALA A 169 12.09 -27.05 -15.09
CA ALA A 169 11.93 -27.87 -16.27
C ALA A 169 11.04 -27.21 -17.34
N VAL A 170 9.99 -26.51 -16.92
CA VAL A 170 9.13 -25.72 -17.81
C VAL A 170 9.87 -24.49 -18.34
N ALA A 171 10.57 -23.77 -17.49
CA ALA A 171 11.34 -22.58 -17.87
C ALA A 171 12.43 -22.91 -18.90
N ASP A 172 13.11 -24.06 -18.76
CA ASP A 172 14.09 -24.55 -19.74
C ASP A 172 13.43 -24.86 -21.11
N LYS A 173 12.26 -25.51 -21.11
CA LYS A 173 11.50 -25.75 -22.34
C LYS A 173 11.08 -24.45 -23.04
N MET A 174 10.59 -23.46 -22.26
CA MET A 174 10.22 -22.16 -22.80
C MET A 174 11.43 -21.46 -23.42
N LYS A 175 12.58 -21.46 -22.73
CA LYS A 175 13.83 -20.88 -23.25
C LYS A 175 14.30 -21.57 -24.52
N ALA A 176 14.24 -22.91 -24.60
CA ALA A 176 14.57 -23.66 -25.80
C ALA A 176 13.62 -23.38 -26.98
N ALA A 177 12.37 -23.02 -26.69
CA ALA A 177 11.38 -22.60 -27.69
C ALA A 177 11.46 -21.11 -28.07
N GLY A 178 12.45 -20.38 -27.58
CA GLY A 178 12.60 -18.94 -27.82
C GLY A 178 11.52 -18.09 -27.12
N ILE A 179 10.91 -18.62 -26.06
CA ILE A 179 9.88 -17.92 -25.27
C ILE A 179 10.53 -17.43 -23.97
N GLN A 180 10.30 -16.16 -23.62
CA GLN A 180 10.75 -15.61 -22.35
C GLN A 180 10.04 -16.35 -21.20
N PRO A 181 10.79 -17.07 -20.30
CA PRO A 181 10.14 -17.91 -19.28
C PRO A 181 9.44 -17.08 -18.19
N ILE A 182 10.03 -15.98 -17.79
CA ILE A 182 9.53 -15.12 -16.72
C ILE A 182 9.45 -13.69 -17.20
N ALA A 183 8.22 -13.16 -17.25
CA ALA A 183 7.96 -11.73 -17.38
C ALA A 183 7.96 -11.12 -15.98
N MET A 184 8.93 -10.25 -15.70
CA MET A 184 9.07 -9.61 -14.40
C MET A 184 9.62 -8.20 -14.56
N GLY A 185 9.08 -7.25 -13.84
CA GLY A 185 9.65 -5.92 -13.78
C GLY A 185 10.99 -5.90 -13.04
N GLY A 186 11.62 -4.74 -12.97
CA GLY A 186 12.98 -4.58 -12.47
C GLY A 186 13.12 -3.65 -11.27
N GLN A 187 12.04 -3.44 -10.53
CA GLN A 187 12.09 -2.67 -9.30
C GLN A 187 12.39 -3.58 -8.09
N PRO A 188 13.15 -3.11 -7.08
CA PRO A 188 13.58 -3.93 -5.93
C PRO A 188 12.44 -4.64 -5.18
N TRP A 189 11.27 -4.02 -5.09
CA TRP A 189 10.12 -4.63 -4.40
C TRP A 189 9.60 -5.89 -5.09
N GLN A 190 9.75 -5.99 -6.42
CA GLN A 190 9.36 -7.16 -7.19
C GLN A 190 10.33 -8.32 -6.92
N ASP A 191 11.63 -8.02 -6.88
CA ASP A 191 12.65 -9.00 -6.49
C ASP A 191 12.43 -9.49 -5.05
N LEU A 192 12.06 -8.57 -4.13
CA LEU A 192 11.72 -8.92 -2.75
C LEU A 192 10.51 -9.86 -2.69
N THR A 193 9.42 -9.55 -3.40
CA THR A 193 8.22 -10.39 -3.43
C THR A 193 8.54 -11.82 -3.92
N LEU A 194 9.30 -11.94 -5.00
CA LEU A 194 9.73 -13.24 -5.49
C LEU A 194 10.60 -13.98 -4.46
N TRP A 195 11.53 -13.29 -3.83
CA TRP A 195 12.39 -13.89 -2.81
C TRP A 195 11.58 -14.38 -1.59
N GLU A 196 10.60 -13.59 -1.16
CA GLU A 196 9.67 -13.99 -0.09
C GLU A 196 8.88 -15.25 -0.45
N ASP A 197 8.48 -15.43 -1.71
CA ASP A 197 7.83 -16.65 -2.19
C ASP A 197 8.77 -17.86 -2.10
N VAL A 198 10.05 -17.67 -2.44
CA VAL A 198 11.06 -18.74 -2.29
C VAL A 198 11.29 -19.05 -0.82
N VAL A 199 11.33 -18.07 0.07
CA VAL A 199 11.40 -18.29 1.54
C VAL A 199 10.18 -19.05 2.02
N LEU A 200 8.97 -18.63 1.60
CA LEU A 200 7.72 -19.28 2.01
C LEU A 200 7.62 -20.72 1.52
N SER A 201 8.24 -21.06 0.40
CA SER A 201 8.29 -22.43 -0.12
C SER A 201 9.03 -23.40 0.82
N GLN A 202 9.81 -22.88 1.77
CA GLN A 202 10.46 -23.67 2.82
C GLN A 202 9.53 -23.97 4.02
N GLY A 203 8.30 -23.44 3.98
CA GLY A 203 7.28 -23.60 5.01
C GLY A 203 7.01 -22.31 5.81
N ALA A 204 5.79 -22.20 6.31
CA ALA A 204 5.34 -21.01 7.04
C ALA A 204 6.15 -20.73 8.32
N ASP A 205 6.55 -21.78 9.04
CA ASP A 205 7.38 -21.64 10.24
C ASP A 205 8.77 -21.11 9.91
N PHE A 206 9.36 -21.57 8.81
CA PHE A 206 10.64 -21.05 8.32
C PHE A 206 10.53 -19.58 7.94
N TYR A 207 9.49 -19.23 7.17
CA TYR A 207 9.21 -17.84 6.80
C TYR A 207 9.09 -16.95 8.04
N LYS A 208 8.27 -17.36 9.01
CA LYS A 208 8.08 -16.61 10.25
C LYS A 208 9.40 -16.39 11.00
N LYS A 209 10.18 -17.44 11.22
CA LYS A 209 11.48 -17.34 11.92
C LYS A 209 12.45 -16.43 11.16
N ALA A 210 12.52 -16.55 9.84
CA ALA A 210 13.46 -15.80 9.02
C ALA A 210 13.07 -14.31 8.88
N LEU A 211 11.80 -13.99 8.57
CA LEU A 211 11.39 -12.65 8.12
C LEU A 211 10.57 -11.88 9.15
N VAL A 212 10.02 -12.55 10.15
CA VAL A 212 9.25 -11.90 11.22
C VAL A 212 10.03 -11.85 12.52
N ASP A 213 10.56 -12.99 12.95
CA ASP A 213 11.30 -13.10 14.20
C ASP A 213 12.80 -12.73 14.04
N LEU A 214 13.29 -12.65 12.80
CA LEU A 214 14.70 -12.37 12.44
C LEU A 214 15.69 -13.29 13.17
N ASP A 215 15.31 -14.57 13.32
CA ASP A 215 16.11 -15.57 14.05
C ASP A 215 17.45 -15.81 13.36
N GLN A 216 18.53 -15.44 14.02
CA GLN A 216 19.89 -15.51 13.49
C GLN A 216 20.29 -16.93 13.04
N LYS A 217 19.84 -17.96 13.76
CA LYS A 217 20.13 -19.35 13.42
C LYS A 217 19.44 -19.76 12.12
N THR A 218 18.21 -19.32 11.91
CA THR A 218 17.46 -19.56 10.67
C THR A 218 18.07 -18.80 9.50
N LEU A 219 18.42 -17.54 9.70
CA LEU A 219 19.02 -16.67 8.67
C LEU A 219 20.39 -17.17 8.18
N THR A 220 21.16 -17.85 9.02
CA THR A 220 22.47 -18.41 8.68
C THR A 220 22.45 -19.91 8.37
N SER A 221 21.27 -20.50 8.23
CA SER A 221 21.10 -21.94 8.04
C SER A 221 21.41 -22.41 6.61
N PRO A 222 21.77 -23.69 6.42
CA PRO A 222 21.86 -24.27 5.08
C PRO A 222 20.55 -24.21 4.29
N GLN A 223 19.40 -24.15 4.97
CA GLN A 223 18.10 -24.00 4.35
C GLN A 223 17.94 -22.59 3.75
N MET A 224 18.42 -21.55 4.42
CA MET A 224 18.47 -20.20 3.87
C MET A 224 19.45 -20.11 2.68
N ALA A 225 20.58 -20.82 2.72
CA ALA A 225 21.48 -20.90 1.57
C ALA A 225 20.77 -21.46 0.32
N LYS A 226 19.95 -22.51 0.48
CA LYS A 226 19.12 -23.04 -0.62
C LYS A 226 18.12 -22.02 -1.17
N VAL A 227 17.55 -21.16 -0.32
CA VAL A 227 16.68 -20.07 -0.77
C VAL A 227 17.43 -19.15 -1.72
N PHE A 228 18.64 -18.74 -1.37
CA PHE A 228 19.47 -17.89 -2.24
C PHE A 228 19.87 -18.58 -3.54
N ASP A 229 20.22 -19.87 -3.48
CA ASP A 229 20.56 -20.63 -4.69
C ASP A 229 19.36 -20.78 -5.62
N THR A 230 18.17 -21.06 -5.09
CA THR A 230 16.92 -21.11 -5.84
C THR A 230 16.61 -19.75 -6.49
N THR A 231 16.70 -18.67 -5.72
CA THR A 231 16.48 -17.31 -6.22
C THR A 231 17.45 -16.97 -7.34
N ARG A 232 18.74 -17.27 -7.18
CA ARG A 232 19.76 -17.05 -8.21
C ARG A 232 19.45 -17.85 -9.49
N LYS A 233 18.99 -19.08 -9.36
CA LYS A 233 18.58 -19.90 -10.49
C LYS A 233 17.39 -19.29 -11.24
N ILE A 234 16.39 -18.80 -10.51
CA ILE A 234 15.22 -18.12 -11.09
C ILE A 234 15.64 -16.86 -11.87
N GLN A 235 16.57 -16.07 -11.34
CA GLN A 235 17.08 -14.87 -12.00
C GLN A 235 17.69 -15.16 -13.38
N GLY A 236 18.21 -16.38 -13.61
CA GLY A 236 18.72 -16.83 -14.93
C GLY A 236 17.66 -16.95 -16.04
N TYR A 237 16.38 -16.81 -15.67
CA TYR A 237 15.24 -16.85 -16.60
C TYR A 237 14.59 -15.48 -16.80
N PHE A 238 15.10 -14.41 -16.19
CA PHE A 238 14.60 -13.06 -16.39
C PHE A 238 15.03 -12.47 -17.73
N ASP A 239 14.24 -11.53 -18.21
CA ASP A 239 14.66 -10.62 -19.27
C ASP A 239 15.79 -9.70 -18.75
N THR A 240 16.88 -9.61 -19.51
CA THR A 240 18.06 -8.80 -19.15
C THR A 240 17.79 -7.29 -19.18
N ALA A 241 16.77 -6.85 -19.93
CA ALA A 241 16.41 -5.43 -20.10
C ALA A 241 15.38 -4.94 -19.07
N ARG A 242 15.20 -5.62 -17.94
CA ARG A 242 14.14 -5.33 -16.96
C ARG A 242 14.46 -4.20 -15.97
N THR A 243 15.70 -3.76 -15.86
CA THR A 243 16.13 -2.79 -14.85
C THR A 243 15.24 -1.55 -14.82
N GLY A 244 14.67 -1.23 -13.67
CA GLY A 244 13.77 -0.10 -13.46
C GLY A 244 12.38 -0.23 -14.08
N ARG A 245 12.09 -1.34 -14.78
CA ARG A 245 10.79 -1.56 -15.43
C ARG A 245 9.70 -1.74 -14.38
N ASP A 246 8.59 -1.02 -14.55
CA ASP A 246 7.39 -1.22 -13.73
C ASP A 246 6.74 -2.58 -14.00
N TRP A 247 5.99 -3.09 -13.03
CA TRP A 247 5.33 -4.38 -13.08
C TRP A 247 4.31 -4.50 -14.23
N ASN A 248 3.64 -3.41 -14.58
CA ASN A 248 2.65 -3.36 -15.65
C ASN A 248 3.25 -3.25 -17.06
N LEU A 249 4.58 -3.16 -17.15
CA LEU A 249 5.34 -3.11 -18.40
C LEU A 249 6.16 -4.40 -18.64
N ALA A 250 6.02 -5.39 -17.77
CA ALA A 250 6.72 -6.66 -17.83
C ALA A 250 6.08 -7.65 -18.81
#